data_20cd90d08b9e1a4d7d8fb3864b119c99
#
_entry.id   20cd90d08b9e1a4d7d8fb3864b119c99
#
_cell.length_a   1.000
_cell.length_b   1.000
_cell.length_c   1.000
_cell.angle_alpha   90.00
_cell.angle_beta   90.00
_cell.angle_gamma   90.00
#
_symmetry.space_group_name_H-M   'P 1'
#
loop_
_entity.id
_entity.type
_entity.pdbx_description
1 polymer ?
#
loop_
_entity_poly.entity_id
_entity_poly.type
_entity_poly.pdbx_seq_one_letter_code
_entity_poly.pdbx_strand_id
1 'polypeptide(L)'
;MAAPESKRLLISDLISPATIQLHLRGTQRDDVLVELVAKIPEIADRPDAKQTLLHALQEREQLHSTGIGDGVALPHARNALVGLVEKPVVVFGRHDAGISYSAIDAKPARLFFLLVTTTVAQHLALLARISRLVRDPKLRRNLSTAGEPEKVIALIRDEEAKM
;
A
#
# COMPACT_ATOMS: atom_id res chain seq x y z
N MET A 1 -4.12 7.02 -31.13
CA MET A 1 -3.64 7.55 -30.51
C MET A 1 -3.43 7.20 -29.28
N ALA A 2 -2.70 7.54 -28.93
CA ALA A 2 -2.26 6.95 -27.98
C ALA A 2 -2.53 7.57 -26.80
N ALA A 3 -3.21 7.56 -26.17
CA ALA A 3 -3.30 7.99 -24.95
C ALA A 3 -2.69 7.12 -23.98
N PRO A 4 -1.94 6.24 -24.34
CA PRO A 4 -1.50 5.27 -23.37
C PRO A 4 -0.67 5.80 -22.27
N GLU A 5 0.05 6.87 -22.52
CA GLU A 5 0.83 7.39 -21.45
C GLU A 5 -0.02 7.90 -20.37
N SER A 6 -1.14 8.47 -20.68
CA SER A 6 -2.03 8.98 -19.70
C SER A 6 -2.64 7.88 -18.88
N LYS A 7 -2.53 6.64 -19.35
CA LYS A 7 -3.01 5.50 -18.60
C LYS A 7 -1.95 4.87 -17.74
N ARG A 8 -0.72 5.33 -17.84
CA ARG A 8 0.32 4.79 -17.00
C ARG A 8 0.11 5.28 -15.58
N LEU A 9 -0.02 4.37 -14.68
CA LEU A 9 -0.21 4.70 -13.29
C LEU A 9 1.12 4.57 -12.55
N LEU A 10 1.60 5.68 -12.01
CA LEU A 10 2.82 5.69 -11.20
C LEU A 10 2.42 5.71 -9.73
N ILE A 11 3.10 4.89 -8.94
CA ILE A 11 2.86 4.86 -7.51
C ILE A 11 3.10 6.24 -6.90
N SER A 12 4.15 6.94 -7.37
CA SER A 12 4.49 8.27 -6.85
C SER A 12 3.41 9.32 -7.12
N ASP A 13 2.52 9.09 -8.08
CA ASP A 13 1.41 9.99 -8.35
C ASP A 13 0.17 9.66 -7.49
N LEU A 14 0.14 8.49 -6.89
CA LEU A 14 -0.99 8.01 -6.11
C LEU A 14 -0.75 8.07 -4.61
N ILE A 15 0.44 8.51 -4.20
CA ILE A 15 0.83 8.61 -2.82
C ILE A 15 1.13 10.08 -2.53
N SER A 16 0.82 10.51 -1.32
CA SER A 16 1.06 11.90 -0.90
C SER A 16 1.45 11.89 0.58
N PRO A 17 1.91 13.01 1.14
CA PRO A 17 2.18 13.03 2.58
C PRO A 17 0.96 12.65 3.42
N ALA A 18 -0.25 12.95 2.93
CA ALA A 18 -1.48 12.60 3.65
C ALA A 18 -1.73 11.09 3.68
N THR A 19 -1.16 10.32 2.75
CA THR A 19 -1.33 8.87 2.70
C THR A 19 -0.08 8.12 3.15
N ILE A 20 0.76 8.75 3.96
CA ILE A 20 1.96 8.12 4.49
C ILE A 20 1.92 8.13 6.01
N GLN A 21 2.12 6.96 6.62
CA GLN A 21 2.25 6.83 8.06
C GLN A 21 3.57 6.16 8.40
N LEU A 22 4.52 6.94 8.89
CA LEU A 22 5.87 6.43 9.20
C LEU A 22 5.96 5.72 10.54
N HIS A 23 4.92 5.82 11.38
CA HIS A 23 4.95 5.28 12.74
C HIS A 23 3.68 4.51 13.05
N LEU A 24 3.50 3.37 12.37
CA LEU A 24 2.39 2.46 12.70
C LEU A 24 2.60 1.92 14.10
N ARG A 25 1.53 1.83 14.88
CA ARG A 25 1.59 1.44 16.29
C ARG A 25 0.94 0.11 16.61
N GLY A 26 0.11 -0.40 15.72
CA GLY A 26 -0.59 -1.65 15.96
C GLY A 26 0.37 -2.80 16.18
N THR A 27 -0.02 -3.75 17.01
CA THR A 27 0.83 -4.92 17.29
C THR A 27 0.36 -6.15 16.52
N GLN A 28 -0.80 -6.06 15.89
CA GLN A 28 -1.36 -7.16 15.11
C GLN A 28 -1.80 -6.63 13.75
N ARG A 29 -1.96 -7.57 12.81
CA ARG A 29 -2.35 -7.25 11.44
C ARG A 29 -3.57 -6.34 11.36
N ASP A 30 -4.65 -6.70 12.07
CA ASP A 30 -5.90 -5.95 11.93
C ASP A 30 -5.78 -4.53 12.50
N ASP A 31 -4.98 -4.35 13.54
CA ASP A 31 -4.72 -3.01 14.08
C ASP A 31 -4.01 -2.13 13.06
N VAL A 32 -3.04 -2.70 12.36
CA VAL A 32 -2.29 -1.97 11.33
C VAL A 32 -3.19 -1.64 10.14
N LEU A 33 -4.07 -2.56 9.76
CA LEU A 33 -5.03 -2.29 8.68
C LEU A 33 -5.93 -1.10 9.01
N VAL A 34 -6.39 -1.00 10.25
CA VAL A 34 -7.20 0.13 10.70
C VAL A 34 -6.43 1.44 10.55
N GLU A 35 -5.16 1.46 10.95
CA GLU A 35 -4.33 2.66 10.84
C GLU A 35 -4.11 3.06 9.38
N LEU A 36 -3.90 2.09 8.50
CA LEU A 36 -3.69 2.38 7.07
C LEU A 36 -4.95 2.92 6.43
N VAL A 37 -6.11 2.30 6.71
CA VAL A 37 -7.40 2.77 6.18
C VAL A 37 -7.67 4.21 6.62
N ALA A 38 -7.29 4.56 7.84
CA ALA A 38 -7.50 5.90 8.38
C ALA A 38 -6.72 6.98 7.62
N LYS A 39 -5.73 6.58 6.82
CA LYS A 39 -4.92 7.55 6.05
C LYS A 39 -5.49 7.86 4.67
N ILE A 40 -6.64 7.32 4.31
CA ILE A 40 -7.24 7.59 3.00
C ILE A 40 -8.15 8.81 3.13
N PRO A 41 -7.77 9.97 2.54
CA PRO A 41 -8.53 11.21 2.77
C PRO A 41 -9.97 11.14 2.24
N GLU A 42 -10.19 10.47 1.11
CA GLU A 42 -11.51 10.45 0.48
C GLU A 42 -12.58 9.79 1.33
N ILE A 43 -12.21 8.90 2.24
CA ILE A 43 -13.19 8.20 3.08
C ILE A 43 -13.03 8.54 4.55
N ALA A 44 -12.23 9.56 4.88
CA ALA A 44 -11.92 9.92 6.26
C ALA A 44 -13.18 10.22 7.08
N ASP A 45 -14.18 10.88 6.50
CA ASP A 45 -15.43 11.21 7.17
C ASP A 45 -16.56 10.26 6.77
N ARG A 46 -16.26 9.11 6.22
CA ARG A 46 -17.27 8.13 5.78
C ARG A 46 -17.06 6.81 6.54
N PRO A 47 -17.62 6.70 7.75
CA PRO A 47 -17.42 5.49 8.55
C PRO A 47 -17.85 4.20 7.85
N ASP A 48 -18.93 4.25 7.07
CA ASP A 48 -19.40 3.08 6.33
C ASP A 48 -18.40 2.63 5.29
N ALA A 49 -17.78 3.59 4.58
CA ALA A 49 -16.79 3.28 3.57
C ALA A 49 -15.53 2.67 4.20
N LYS A 50 -15.08 3.24 5.32
CA LYS A 50 -13.93 2.70 6.05
C LYS A 50 -14.19 1.27 6.51
N GLN A 51 -15.39 1.00 7.02
CA GLN A 51 -15.74 -0.33 7.49
C GLN A 51 -15.82 -1.32 6.33
N THR A 52 -16.39 -0.91 5.21
CA THR A 52 -16.46 -1.74 4.01
C THR A 52 -15.07 -2.13 3.53
N LEU A 53 -14.18 -1.15 3.46
CA LEU A 53 -12.80 -1.41 3.03
C LEU A 53 -12.07 -2.32 4.02
N LEU A 54 -12.15 -2.01 5.30
CA LEU A 54 -11.48 -2.80 6.32
C LEU A 54 -11.94 -4.25 6.28
N HIS A 55 -13.24 -4.48 6.16
CA HIS A 55 -13.79 -5.82 6.07
C HIS A 55 -13.26 -6.57 4.85
N ALA A 56 -13.21 -5.89 3.69
CA ALA A 56 -12.70 -6.48 2.46
C ALA A 56 -11.21 -6.85 2.59
N LEU A 57 -10.43 -6.01 3.26
CA LEU A 57 -9.02 -6.28 3.48
C LEU A 57 -8.84 -7.49 4.40
N GLN A 58 -9.62 -7.57 5.46
CA GLN A 58 -9.56 -8.69 6.40
C GLN A 58 -9.95 -10.00 5.71
N GLU A 59 -10.99 -9.99 4.90
CA GLU A 59 -11.39 -11.17 4.14
C GLU A 59 -10.29 -11.65 3.22
N ARG A 60 -9.63 -10.71 2.54
CA ARG A 60 -8.53 -11.07 1.64
C ARG A 60 -7.37 -11.71 2.40
N GLU A 61 -7.02 -11.18 3.57
CA GLU A 61 -5.93 -11.72 4.37
C GLU A 61 -6.26 -13.14 4.87
N GLN A 62 -7.53 -13.43 5.12
CA GLN A 62 -7.93 -14.76 5.56
C GLN A 62 -7.74 -15.82 4.49
N LEU A 63 -7.75 -15.46 3.22
CA LEU A 63 -7.48 -16.40 2.13
C LEU A 63 -5.99 -16.77 2.11
N HIS A 64 -5.15 -15.78 2.05
CA HIS A 64 -3.70 -15.88 2.10
C HIS A 64 -3.17 -14.55 2.51
N SER A 65 -2.12 -14.54 3.31
CA SER A 65 -1.47 -13.30 3.68
C SER A 65 -1.01 -12.52 2.46
N THR A 66 -1.13 -11.19 2.52
CA THR A 66 -0.54 -10.32 1.50
C THR A 66 0.90 -9.92 1.83
N GLY A 67 1.49 -10.53 2.85
CA GLY A 67 2.92 -10.40 3.13
C GLY A 67 3.71 -11.14 2.07
N ILE A 68 4.52 -10.40 1.30
CA ILE A 68 5.24 -10.99 0.17
C ILE A 68 6.68 -11.36 0.50
N GLY A 69 7.07 -11.24 1.76
CA GLY A 69 8.43 -11.51 2.19
C GLY A 69 9.28 -10.26 2.20
N ASP A 70 10.50 -10.39 2.65
CA ASP A 70 11.47 -9.29 2.75
C ASP A 70 10.96 -8.11 3.57
N GLY A 71 10.06 -8.37 4.50
CA GLY A 71 9.51 -7.33 5.37
C GLY A 71 8.43 -6.46 4.73
N VAL A 72 7.87 -6.88 3.60
CA VAL A 72 6.88 -6.08 2.86
C VAL A 72 5.52 -6.77 2.85
N ALA A 73 4.46 -5.99 3.05
CA ALA A 73 3.09 -6.45 2.88
C ALA A 73 2.36 -5.53 1.92
N LEU A 74 1.44 -6.10 1.12
CA LEU A 74 0.64 -5.37 0.14
C LEU A 74 -0.86 -5.55 0.44
N PRO A 75 -1.38 -4.94 1.51
CA PRO A 75 -2.81 -5.06 1.79
C PRO A 75 -3.64 -4.55 0.62
N HIS A 76 -4.61 -5.34 0.19
CA HIS A 76 -5.52 -4.96 -0.89
C HIS A 76 -6.75 -5.84 -0.81
N ALA A 77 -7.87 -5.37 -1.34
CA ALA A 77 -9.08 -6.18 -1.39
C ALA A 77 -8.97 -7.20 -2.52
N ARG A 78 -9.77 -8.24 -2.45
CA ARG A 78 -9.79 -9.27 -3.47
C ARG A 78 -10.18 -8.72 -4.84
N ASN A 79 -11.11 -7.76 -4.84
CA ASN A 79 -11.61 -7.13 -6.06
C ASN A 79 -11.54 -5.62 -5.93
N ALA A 80 -11.57 -4.93 -7.06
CA ALA A 80 -11.71 -3.48 -7.03
C ALA A 80 -13.03 -3.11 -6.35
N LEU A 81 -13.00 -2.06 -5.52
CA LEU A 81 -14.17 -1.64 -4.75
C LEU A 81 -14.76 -0.38 -5.39
N VAL A 82 -15.72 -0.61 -6.28
CA VAL A 82 -16.37 0.49 -7.02
C VAL A 82 -17.09 1.42 -6.05
N GLY A 83 -16.89 2.72 -6.24
CA GLY A 83 -17.60 3.72 -5.43
C GLY A 83 -16.93 4.11 -4.13
N LEU A 84 -15.86 3.42 -3.74
CA LEU A 84 -15.17 3.77 -2.51
C LEU A 84 -14.31 5.01 -2.69
N VAL A 85 -13.56 5.06 -3.77
CA VAL A 85 -12.71 6.20 -4.13
C VAL A 85 -12.92 6.51 -5.60
N GLU A 86 -12.68 7.75 -6.01
CA GLU A 86 -12.81 8.15 -7.40
C GLU A 86 -11.56 7.81 -8.20
N LYS A 87 -10.41 7.83 -7.55
CA LYS A 87 -9.12 7.53 -8.15
C LYS A 87 -8.42 6.48 -7.33
N PRO A 88 -7.54 5.69 -7.94
CA PRO A 88 -6.72 4.77 -7.14
C PRO A 88 -5.93 5.52 -6.10
N VAL A 89 -5.71 4.90 -4.96
CA VAL A 89 -4.90 5.48 -3.91
C VAL A 89 -3.96 4.43 -3.34
N VAL A 90 -2.75 4.85 -3.00
CA VAL A 90 -1.77 4.01 -2.33
C VAL A 90 -1.45 4.65 -0.99
N VAL A 91 -1.54 3.87 0.07
CA VAL A 91 -1.11 4.30 1.40
C VAL A 91 0.17 3.55 1.75
N PHE A 92 1.20 4.30 2.13
CA PHE A 92 2.44 3.69 2.61
C PHE A 92 2.46 3.76 4.12
N GLY A 93 2.76 2.63 4.76
CA GLY A 93 2.93 2.58 6.21
C GLY A 93 4.24 1.92 6.57
N ARG A 94 4.82 2.33 7.69
CA ARG A 94 6.03 1.72 8.20
C ARG A 94 5.88 1.41 9.67
N HIS A 95 6.29 0.21 10.05
CA HIS A 95 6.29 -0.23 11.44
C HIS A 95 7.73 -0.49 11.85
N ASP A 96 8.22 0.23 12.84
CA ASP A 96 9.65 0.18 13.20
C ASP A 96 10.08 -1.20 13.70
N ALA A 97 9.27 -1.81 14.53
CA ALA A 97 9.58 -3.13 15.09
C ALA A 97 9.19 -4.28 14.16
N GLY A 98 8.25 -4.04 13.27
CA GLY A 98 7.65 -5.07 12.44
C GLY A 98 6.58 -5.85 13.19
N ILE A 99 5.65 -6.43 12.46
CA ILE A 99 4.60 -7.27 13.01
C ILE A 99 4.53 -8.58 12.27
N SER A 100 4.07 -9.62 12.95
CA SER A 100 3.81 -10.90 12.29
C SER A 100 2.69 -10.73 11.29
N TYR A 101 2.94 -11.11 10.05
CA TYR A 101 1.99 -10.96 8.97
C TYR A 101 1.78 -12.27 8.21
N SER A 102 2.29 -13.35 8.75
CA SER A 102 2.22 -14.68 8.13
C SER A 102 2.77 -14.69 6.71
N ALA A 103 3.83 -13.93 6.49
CA ALA A 103 4.47 -13.91 5.19
C ALA A 103 5.14 -15.26 4.90
N ILE A 104 5.34 -15.54 3.62
CA ILE A 104 5.87 -16.84 3.19
C ILE A 104 7.26 -17.13 3.77
N ASP A 105 8.06 -16.11 4.03
CA ASP A 105 9.40 -16.28 4.63
C ASP A 105 9.38 -16.17 6.15
N ALA A 106 8.21 -16.04 6.75
CA ALA A 106 7.99 -15.91 8.19
C ALA A 106 8.64 -14.68 8.82
N LYS A 107 9.16 -13.75 8.03
CA LYS A 107 9.74 -12.51 8.57
C LYS A 107 8.65 -11.50 8.89
N PRO A 108 8.84 -10.68 9.93
CA PRO A 108 7.86 -9.64 10.25
C PRO A 108 7.75 -8.60 9.13
N ALA A 109 6.56 -8.06 8.94
CA ALA A 109 6.32 -7.01 7.97
C ALA A 109 6.62 -5.65 8.62
N ARG A 110 7.33 -4.82 7.91
CA ARG A 110 7.72 -3.48 8.36
C ARG A 110 7.29 -2.40 7.38
N LEU A 111 7.18 -2.72 6.10
CA LEU A 111 6.76 -1.80 5.05
C LEU A 111 5.43 -2.28 4.49
N PHE A 112 4.46 -1.39 4.43
CA PHE A 112 3.10 -1.70 4.02
C PHE A 112 2.67 -0.79 2.89
N PHE A 113 2.13 -1.37 1.82
CA PHE A 113 1.53 -0.61 0.73
C PHE A 113 0.09 -1.05 0.59
N LEU A 114 -0.83 -0.23 1.10
CA LEU A 114 -2.26 -0.47 0.94
C LEU A 114 -2.70 0.08 -0.40
N LEU A 115 -3.37 -0.74 -1.18
CA LEU A 115 -3.82 -0.36 -2.51
C LEU A 115 -5.34 -0.42 -2.58
N VAL A 116 -5.95 0.69 -3.02
CA VAL A 116 -7.38 0.76 -3.29
C VAL A 116 -7.57 1.24 -4.72
N THR A 117 -8.31 0.50 -5.52
CA THR A 117 -8.48 0.78 -6.94
C THR A 117 -9.95 0.79 -7.33
N THR A 118 -10.24 1.33 -8.51
CA THR A 118 -11.60 1.46 -9.01
C THR A 118 -11.91 0.48 -10.14
N THR A 119 -10.88 -0.12 -10.76
CA THR A 119 -11.08 -1.11 -11.84
C THR A 119 -10.14 -2.28 -11.65
N VAL A 120 -10.50 -3.42 -12.25
CA VAL A 120 -9.64 -4.61 -12.22
C VAL A 120 -8.32 -4.36 -12.91
N ALA A 121 -8.34 -3.64 -14.04
CA ALA A 121 -7.11 -3.37 -14.77
C ALA A 121 -6.12 -2.55 -13.95
N GLN A 122 -6.60 -1.52 -13.26
CA GLN A 122 -5.77 -0.72 -12.35
C GLN A 122 -5.21 -1.59 -11.24
N HIS A 123 -6.07 -2.43 -10.66
CA HIS A 123 -5.70 -3.29 -9.56
C HIS A 123 -4.50 -4.18 -9.91
N LEU A 124 -4.62 -4.89 -11.03
CA LEU A 124 -3.55 -5.80 -11.48
C LEU A 124 -2.28 -5.04 -11.84
N ALA A 125 -2.42 -3.91 -12.54
CA ALA A 125 -1.26 -3.13 -12.97
C ALA A 125 -0.50 -2.56 -11.77
N LEU A 126 -1.22 -2.05 -10.79
CA LEU A 126 -0.56 -1.44 -9.62
C LEU A 126 0.04 -2.48 -8.68
N LEU A 127 -0.61 -3.63 -8.50
CA LEU A 127 -0.03 -4.71 -7.72
C LEU A 127 1.29 -5.17 -8.34
N ALA A 128 1.31 -5.36 -9.66
CA ALA A 128 2.51 -5.78 -10.37
C ALA A 128 3.62 -4.73 -10.22
N ARG A 129 3.24 -3.47 -10.33
CA ARG A 129 4.23 -2.38 -10.24
C ARG A 129 4.83 -2.26 -8.86
N ILE A 130 4.01 -2.33 -7.81
CA ILE A 130 4.52 -2.28 -6.44
C ILE A 130 5.41 -3.49 -6.17
N SER A 131 5.00 -4.67 -6.63
CA SER A 131 5.79 -5.88 -6.43
C SER A 131 7.17 -5.78 -7.07
N ARG A 132 7.26 -5.17 -8.26
CA ARG A 132 8.56 -4.95 -8.91
C ARG A 132 9.40 -3.93 -8.18
N LEU A 133 8.75 -2.85 -7.75
CA LEU A 133 9.42 -1.76 -7.06
C LEU A 133 10.14 -2.25 -5.81
N VAL A 134 9.47 -3.05 -5.01
CA VAL A 134 10.00 -3.48 -3.72
C VAL A 134 10.95 -4.66 -3.79
N ARG A 135 11.26 -5.15 -4.99
CA ARG A 135 12.30 -6.17 -5.15
C ARG A 135 13.69 -5.63 -4.88
N ASP A 136 13.88 -4.33 -5.07
CA ASP A 136 15.17 -3.71 -4.87
C ASP A 136 15.49 -3.60 -3.37
N PRO A 137 16.49 -4.34 -2.86
CA PRO A 137 16.80 -4.28 -1.44
C PRO A 137 17.30 -2.90 -1.00
N LYS A 138 17.91 -2.14 -1.89
CA LYS A 138 18.36 -0.79 -1.58
C LYS A 138 17.16 0.12 -1.31
N LEU A 139 16.12 0.01 -2.14
CA LEU A 139 14.90 0.79 -1.92
C LEU A 139 14.28 0.42 -0.57
N ARG A 140 14.17 -0.87 -0.27
CA ARG A 140 13.60 -1.31 1.00
C ARG A 140 14.36 -0.73 2.18
N ARG A 141 15.70 -0.74 2.14
CA ARG A 141 16.51 -0.16 3.20
C ARG A 141 16.27 1.33 3.34
N ASN A 142 16.21 2.04 2.23
CA ASN A 142 16.02 3.49 2.24
C ASN A 142 14.61 3.86 2.73
N LEU A 143 13.60 3.09 2.37
CA LEU A 143 12.24 3.30 2.88
C LEU A 143 12.18 3.04 4.39
N SER A 144 12.96 2.09 4.87
CA SER A 144 12.99 1.75 6.30
C SER A 144 13.58 2.86 7.16
N THR A 145 14.35 3.76 6.58
CA THR A 145 15.04 4.81 7.33
C THR A 145 14.62 6.22 6.95
N ALA A 146 13.73 6.37 5.96
CA ALA A 146 13.30 7.70 5.55
C ALA A 146 12.66 8.44 6.73
N GLY A 147 13.09 9.68 6.95
CA GLY A 147 12.64 10.45 8.11
C GLY A 147 11.41 11.31 7.86
N GLU A 148 11.03 11.48 6.60
CA GLU A 148 9.92 12.36 6.22
C GLU A 148 9.12 11.74 5.08
N PRO A 149 7.80 12.02 5.01
CA PRO A 149 6.97 11.51 3.91
C PRO A 149 7.47 11.91 2.54
N GLU A 150 7.98 13.13 2.40
CA GLU A 150 8.50 13.61 1.11
C GLU A 150 9.66 12.76 0.62
N LYS A 151 10.47 12.27 1.54
CA LYS A 151 11.59 11.40 1.20
C LYS A 151 11.11 10.06 0.65
N VAL A 152 10.04 9.52 1.24
CA VAL A 152 9.44 8.28 0.75
C VAL A 152 8.97 8.47 -0.70
N ILE A 153 8.29 9.57 -0.97
CA ILE A 153 7.78 9.85 -2.33
C ILE A 153 8.94 9.97 -3.31
N ALA A 154 10.00 10.69 -2.92
CA ALA A 154 11.17 10.86 -3.78
C ALA A 154 11.86 9.53 -4.09
N LEU A 155 11.99 8.66 -3.09
CA LEU A 155 12.59 7.35 -3.27
C LEU A 155 11.79 6.49 -4.25
N ILE A 156 10.47 6.51 -4.11
CA ILE A 156 9.60 5.75 -5.01
C ILE A 156 9.67 6.31 -6.42
N ARG A 157 9.63 7.64 -6.56
CA ARG A 157 9.70 8.29 -7.86
C ARG A 157 11.00 7.94 -8.58
N ASP A 158 12.12 8.00 -7.86
CA ASP A 158 13.42 7.68 -8.44
C ASP A 158 13.50 6.22 -8.88
N GLU A 159 12.93 5.32 -8.09
CA GLU A 159 12.91 3.92 -8.46
C GLU A 159 12.02 3.67 -9.67
N GLU A 160 10.87 4.33 -9.73
CA GLU A 160 9.97 4.17 -10.89
C GLU A 160 10.61 4.71 -12.17
N ALA A 161 11.46 5.71 -12.07
CA ALA A 161 12.15 6.27 -13.23
C ALA A 161 13.13 5.27 -13.86
N LYS A 162 13.55 4.25 -13.12
CA LYS A 162 14.45 3.20 -13.61
C LYS A 162 13.71 2.02 -14.21
N MET A 163 12.41 1.96 -14.08
CA MET A 163 11.60 0.82 -14.51
C MET A 163 11.19 0.90 -15.98
#